data_cedd8ff252b37bccac7999702455f286
#
_entry.id   cedd8ff252b37bccac7999702455f286
#
_cell.length_a   1.000
_cell.length_b   1.000
_cell.length_c   1.000
_cell.angle_alpha   90.00
_cell.angle_beta   90.00
_cell.angle_gamma   90.00
#
_symmetry.space_group_name_H-M   'P 1'
#
loop_
_entity.id
_entity.type
_entity.pdbx_description
1 polymer ?
#
loop_
_entity_poly.entity_id
_entity_poly.type
_entity_poly.pdbx_seq_one_letter_code
_entity_poly.pdbx_strand_id
1 'polypeptide(L)'
;ERWQKIALAAAKQSERVYLPTLSGPESFESAVHCFRQTYPNATLLYGDPEGQWLEPGAHSPERRDWIVCIGPEGGFSKEELALLRVLNAQPVRVNPHILRIETAAVAFTAVLSLYEHLTDAR
;
A
#
# COMPACT_ATOMS: atom_id res chain seq x y z
N GLU A 1 12.72 11.30 -12.83
CA GLU A 1 12.89 12.73 -12.54
C GLU A 1 11.58 13.47 -12.34
N ARG A 2 10.62 13.30 -13.27
CA ARG A 2 9.33 13.97 -13.16
C ARG A 2 8.60 13.62 -11.88
N TRP A 3 8.57 12.34 -11.56
CA TRP A 3 7.89 11.86 -10.36
C TRP A 3 8.55 12.34 -9.08
N GLN A 4 9.88 12.43 -9.09
CA GLN A 4 10.63 12.96 -7.95
C GLN A 4 10.31 14.44 -7.72
N LYS A 5 10.18 15.21 -8.80
CA LYS A 5 9.81 16.63 -8.71
C LYS A 5 8.40 16.82 -8.16
N ILE A 6 7.45 15.98 -8.61
CA ILE A 6 6.08 16.00 -8.12
C ILE A 6 6.05 15.65 -6.63
N ALA A 7 6.78 14.61 -6.22
CA ALA A 7 6.85 14.20 -4.83
C ALA A 7 7.45 15.29 -3.95
N LEU A 8 8.51 15.96 -4.42
CA LEU A 8 9.12 17.06 -3.70
C LEU A 8 8.15 18.22 -3.51
N ALA A 9 7.46 18.61 -4.58
CA ALA A 9 6.48 19.68 -4.51
C ALA A 9 5.34 19.36 -3.54
N ALA A 10 4.84 18.13 -3.58
CA ALA A 10 3.80 17.66 -2.67
C ALA A 10 4.27 17.66 -1.21
N ALA A 11 5.51 17.23 -0.96
CA ALA A 11 6.07 17.22 0.37
C ALA A 11 6.24 18.63 0.93
N LYS A 12 6.69 19.57 0.10
CA LYS A 12 6.82 20.98 0.51
C LYS A 12 5.46 21.59 0.83
N GLN A 13 4.46 21.30 0.02
CA GLN A 13 3.11 21.82 0.21
C GLN A 13 2.46 21.27 1.48
N SER A 14 2.74 20.03 1.84
CA SER A 14 2.20 19.40 3.04
C SER A 14 3.07 19.58 4.27
N GLU A 15 4.12 20.37 4.19
CA GLU A 15 5.07 20.66 5.28
C GLU A 15 5.71 19.42 5.90
N ARG A 16 5.96 18.41 5.08
CA ARG A 16 6.60 17.17 5.53
C ARG A 16 8.08 17.38 5.80
N VAL A 17 8.57 16.81 6.89
CA VAL A 17 9.98 16.84 7.25
C VAL A 17 10.78 15.86 6.40
N TYR A 18 10.18 14.73 6.01
CA TYR A 18 10.83 13.69 5.23
C TYR A 18 10.14 13.50 3.89
N LEU A 19 10.96 13.29 2.84
CA LEU A 19 10.47 12.94 1.52
C LEU A 19 10.26 11.43 1.43
N PRO A 20 9.17 10.98 0.80
CA PRO A 20 9.05 9.55 0.49
C PRO A 20 10.13 9.16 -0.52
N THR A 21 10.63 7.95 -0.39
CA THR A 21 11.58 7.40 -1.35
C THR A 21 10.82 6.85 -2.54
N LEU A 22 11.23 7.24 -3.74
CA LEU A 22 10.69 6.70 -4.99
C LEU A 22 11.72 5.82 -5.64
N SER A 23 11.32 4.61 -6.02
CA SER A 23 12.17 3.67 -6.72
C SER A 23 11.43 3.05 -7.90
N GLY A 24 12.20 2.45 -8.82
CA GLY A 24 11.62 1.89 -10.04
C GLY A 24 11.61 2.87 -11.19
N PRO A 25 10.92 2.56 -12.29
CA PRO A 25 10.04 1.38 -12.45
C PRO A 25 10.81 0.07 -12.56
N GLU A 26 10.19 -1.00 -12.07
CA GLU A 26 10.73 -2.36 -12.13
C GLU A 26 9.59 -3.36 -12.19
N SER A 27 9.90 -4.64 -12.38
CA SER A 27 8.86 -5.66 -12.42
C SER A 27 8.15 -5.77 -11.06
N PHE A 28 6.89 -6.17 -11.09
CA PHE A 28 6.10 -6.38 -9.87
C PHE A 28 6.78 -7.39 -8.95
N GLU A 29 7.22 -8.51 -9.52
CA GLU A 29 7.90 -9.55 -8.77
C GLU A 29 9.15 -9.03 -8.05
N SER A 30 10.00 -8.31 -8.77
CA SER A 30 11.21 -7.73 -8.21
C SER A 30 10.90 -6.74 -7.09
N ALA A 31 9.94 -5.86 -7.30
CA ALA A 31 9.55 -4.85 -6.33
C ALA A 31 9.00 -5.47 -5.05
N VAL A 32 8.09 -6.43 -5.18
CA VAL A 32 7.46 -7.07 -4.02
C VAL A 32 8.49 -7.85 -3.20
N HIS A 33 9.38 -8.59 -3.85
CA HIS A 33 10.45 -9.30 -3.16
C HIS A 33 11.39 -8.34 -2.42
N CYS A 34 11.76 -7.24 -3.06
CA CYS A 34 12.61 -6.23 -2.45
C CYS A 34 11.96 -5.64 -1.18
N PHE A 35 10.70 -5.25 -1.28
CA PHE A 35 9.98 -4.70 -0.12
C PHE A 35 9.81 -5.73 0.99
N ARG A 36 9.54 -6.99 0.64
CA ARG A 36 9.40 -8.03 1.65
C ARG A 36 10.72 -8.32 2.36
N GLN A 37 11.85 -8.26 1.66
CA GLN A 37 13.17 -8.42 2.28
C GLN A 37 13.52 -7.24 3.17
N THR A 38 13.19 -6.03 2.75
CA THR A 38 13.47 -4.83 3.52
C THR A 38 12.58 -4.73 4.76
N TYR A 39 11.34 -5.17 4.65
CA TYR A 39 10.34 -5.09 5.72
C TYR A 39 9.73 -6.48 5.96
N PRO A 40 10.50 -7.40 6.55
CA PRO A 40 10.05 -8.80 6.68
C PRO A 40 8.82 -8.98 7.58
N ASN A 41 8.58 -8.06 8.49
CA ASN A 41 7.47 -8.13 9.42
C ASN A 41 6.28 -7.26 9.02
N ALA A 42 6.35 -6.59 7.89
CA ALA A 42 5.26 -5.74 7.41
C ALA A 42 4.05 -6.58 7.02
N THR A 43 2.87 -6.03 7.24
CA THR A 43 1.63 -6.64 6.75
C THR A 43 1.50 -6.31 5.27
N LEU A 44 1.37 -7.34 4.44
CA LEU A 44 1.24 -7.20 3.00
C LEU A 44 -0.23 -7.26 2.60
N LEU A 45 -0.69 -6.19 1.99
CA LEU A 45 -2.08 -6.04 1.52
C LEU A 45 -2.09 -5.79 0.02
N TYR A 46 -3.17 -6.19 -0.63
CA TYR A 46 -3.40 -5.75 -2.01
C TYR A 46 -4.86 -5.38 -2.20
N GLY A 47 -5.07 -4.34 -3.02
CA GLY A 47 -6.40 -3.85 -3.31
C GLY A 47 -7.18 -4.82 -4.18
N ASP A 48 -8.36 -5.22 -3.72
CA ASP A 48 -9.25 -6.11 -4.43
C ASP A 48 -10.70 -5.68 -4.16
N PRO A 49 -11.47 -5.35 -5.21
CA PRO A 49 -12.86 -4.93 -5.03
C PRO A 49 -13.72 -6.00 -4.35
N GLU A 50 -13.33 -7.26 -4.42
CA GLU A 50 -14.02 -8.37 -3.77
C GLU A 50 -13.35 -8.82 -2.48
N GLY A 51 -12.33 -8.09 -2.04
CA GLY A 51 -11.64 -8.39 -0.78
C GLY A 51 -12.46 -8.04 0.44
N GLN A 52 -11.93 -8.38 1.58
CA GLN A 52 -12.55 -7.98 2.85
C GLN A 52 -12.33 -6.49 3.09
N TRP A 53 -13.25 -5.87 3.83
CA TRP A 53 -13.07 -4.49 4.25
C TRP A 53 -11.81 -4.37 5.09
N LEU A 54 -11.04 -3.33 4.81
CA LEU A 54 -9.86 -3.03 5.63
C LEU A 54 -10.34 -2.54 7.00
N GLU A 55 -10.15 -3.38 8.00
CA GLU A 55 -10.57 -3.07 9.37
C GLU A 55 -9.39 -2.89 10.30
N PRO A 56 -9.43 -1.84 11.12
CA PRO A 56 -8.39 -1.53 12.07
C PRO A 56 -8.01 -2.67 13.02
N GLY A 57 -8.98 -3.36 13.57
CA GLY A 57 -8.75 -4.41 14.55
C GLY A 57 -8.36 -5.76 13.98
N ALA A 58 -8.39 -5.93 12.65
CA ALA A 58 -8.13 -7.22 12.03
C ALA A 58 -6.63 -7.55 11.91
N HIS A 59 -5.77 -6.57 12.13
CA HIS A 59 -4.33 -6.71 12.00
C HIS A 59 -3.67 -6.48 13.36
N SER A 60 -2.53 -7.14 13.57
CA SER A 60 -1.82 -7.03 14.84
C SER A 60 -1.46 -5.59 15.16
N PRO A 61 -1.83 -5.06 16.33
CA PRO A 61 -1.50 -3.69 16.71
C PRO A 61 0.00 -3.46 16.90
N GLU A 62 0.78 -4.52 16.97
CA GLU A 62 2.23 -4.43 17.12
C GLU A 62 2.95 -4.17 15.81
N ARG A 63 2.28 -4.40 14.68
CA ARG A 63 2.87 -4.23 13.35
C ARG A 63 2.42 -2.91 12.76
N ARG A 64 3.36 -2.00 12.62
CA ARG A 64 3.10 -0.65 12.10
C ARG A 64 3.51 -0.47 10.63
N ASP A 65 4.23 -1.44 10.08
CA ASP A 65 4.66 -1.38 8.69
C ASP A 65 3.65 -2.04 7.79
N TRP A 66 3.31 -1.36 6.72
CA TRP A 66 2.34 -1.82 5.74
C TRP A 66 2.96 -1.78 4.36
N ILE A 67 2.76 -2.83 3.59
CA ILE A 67 3.09 -2.86 2.17
C ILE A 67 1.76 -3.02 1.44
N VAL A 68 1.41 -2.04 0.62
CA VAL A 68 0.15 -2.07 -0.11
C VAL A 68 0.43 -2.15 -1.59
N CYS A 69 -0.11 -3.18 -2.24
CA CYS A 69 -0.01 -3.37 -3.68
C CYS A 69 -1.31 -2.94 -4.32
N ILE A 70 -1.22 -2.04 -5.29
CA ILE A 70 -2.38 -1.54 -6.02
C ILE A 70 -2.18 -1.91 -7.47
N GLY A 71 -3.11 -2.70 -8.00
CA GLY A 71 -3.05 -3.16 -9.38
C GLY A 71 -3.62 -2.15 -10.36
N PRO A 72 -3.38 -2.40 -11.65
CA PRO A 72 -3.96 -1.58 -12.71
C PRO A 72 -5.48 -1.78 -12.79
N GLU A 73 -6.13 -0.98 -13.59
CA GLU A 73 -7.59 -0.99 -13.75
C GLU A 73 -8.13 -2.36 -14.16
N GLY A 74 -7.34 -3.13 -14.92
CA GLY A 74 -7.69 -4.49 -15.31
C GLY A 74 -7.43 -5.55 -14.24
N GLY A 75 -6.92 -5.14 -13.08
CA GLY A 75 -6.57 -6.04 -11.98
C GLY A 75 -5.19 -6.67 -12.12
N PHE A 76 -4.83 -7.49 -11.16
CA PHE A 76 -3.57 -8.23 -11.17
C PHE A 76 -3.66 -9.42 -12.13
N SER A 77 -2.54 -9.78 -12.74
CA SER A 77 -2.45 -10.99 -13.54
C SER A 77 -2.54 -12.23 -12.65
N LYS A 78 -2.74 -13.40 -13.27
CA LYS A 78 -2.78 -14.67 -12.53
C LYS A 78 -1.45 -14.94 -11.83
N GLU A 79 -0.35 -14.63 -12.48
CA GLU A 79 1.00 -14.80 -11.95
C GLU A 79 1.24 -13.87 -10.76
N GLU A 80 0.78 -12.63 -10.85
CA GLU A 80 0.87 -11.67 -9.77
C GLU A 80 0.04 -12.10 -8.57
N LEU A 81 -1.18 -12.58 -8.80
CA LEU A 81 -2.03 -13.08 -7.72
C LEU A 81 -1.44 -14.32 -7.06
N ALA A 82 -0.82 -15.21 -7.84
CA ALA A 82 -0.15 -16.38 -7.29
C ALA A 82 1.01 -15.97 -6.37
N LEU A 83 1.80 -14.99 -6.79
CA LEU A 83 2.89 -14.46 -5.98
C LEU A 83 2.38 -13.85 -4.68
N LEU A 84 1.32 -13.04 -4.76
CA LEU A 84 0.72 -12.43 -3.57
C LEU A 84 0.22 -13.47 -2.58
N ARG A 85 -0.35 -14.57 -3.06
CA ARG A 85 -0.79 -15.68 -2.21
C ARG A 85 0.37 -16.37 -1.53
N VAL A 86 1.45 -16.62 -2.25
CA VAL A 86 2.66 -17.24 -1.69
C VAL A 86 3.25 -16.38 -0.58
N LEU A 87 3.17 -15.07 -0.72
CA LEU A 87 3.67 -14.11 0.27
C LEU A 87 2.66 -13.80 1.39
N ASN A 88 1.54 -14.50 1.42
CA ASN A 88 0.47 -14.30 2.41
C ASN A 88 -0.12 -12.89 2.41
N ALA A 89 -0.20 -12.28 1.23
CA ALA A 89 -0.85 -10.99 1.08
C ALA A 89 -2.37 -11.14 1.26
N GLN A 90 -2.97 -10.15 1.88
CA GLN A 90 -4.41 -10.15 2.16
C GLN A 90 -5.15 -9.26 1.17
N PRO A 91 -6.22 -9.77 0.52
CA PRO A 91 -7.06 -8.93 -0.33
C PRO A 91 -7.96 -8.04 0.52
N VAL A 92 -7.89 -6.74 0.29
CA VAL A 92 -8.67 -5.77 1.08
C VAL A 92 -9.26 -4.69 0.17
N ARG A 93 -10.35 -4.10 0.64
CA ARG A 93 -10.99 -2.97 -0.02
C ARG A 93 -11.28 -1.87 1.01
N VAL A 94 -11.30 -0.63 0.53
CA VAL A 94 -11.62 0.54 1.34
C VAL A 94 -12.86 1.26 0.84
N ASN A 95 -13.49 0.72 -0.21
CA ASN A 95 -14.65 1.33 -0.86
C ASN A 95 -15.46 0.22 -1.53
N PRO A 96 -16.80 0.33 -1.60
CA PRO A 96 -17.62 -0.69 -2.27
C PRO A 96 -17.47 -0.71 -3.79
N HIS A 97 -16.82 0.31 -4.37
CA HIS A 97 -16.63 0.43 -5.81
C HIS A 97 -15.18 0.22 -6.23
N ILE A 98 -14.99 -0.07 -7.52
CA ILE A 98 -13.64 -0.15 -8.10
C ILE A 98 -13.09 1.27 -8.18
N LEU A 99 -11.91 1.48 -7.61
CA LEU A 99 -11.25 2.78 -7.61
C LEU A 99 -10.16 2.81 -8.68
N ARG A 100 -9.92 4.00 -9.22
CA ARG A 100 -8.74 4.23 -10.06
C ARG A 100 -7.48 4.08 -9.22
N ILE A 101 -6.35 3.78 -9.86
CA ILE A 101 -5.07 3.53 -9.17
C ILE A 101 -4.72 4.67 -8.23
N GLU A 102 -4.74 5.90 -8.74
CA GLU A 102 -4.40 7.08 -7.94
C GLU A 102 -5.35 7.30 -6.77
N THR A 103 -6.64 7.05 -6.99
CA THR A 103 -7.65 7.16 -5.94
C THR A 103 -7.48 6.07 -4.89
N ALA A 104 -7.20 4.84 -5.33
CA ALA A 104 -6.94 3.73 -4.43
C ALA A 104 -5.71 4.00 -3.56
N ALA A 105 -4.64 4.51 -4.16
CA ALA A 105 -3.42 4.83 -3.42
C ALA A 105 -3.68 5.85 -2.32
N VAL A 106 -4.41 6.92 -2.63
CA VAL A 106 -4.78 7.94 -1.65
C VAL A 106 -5.67 7.37 -0.56
N ALA A 107 -6.68 6.59 -0.95
CA ALA A 107 -7.64 6.02 -0.01
C ALA A 107 -6.97 5.06 0.98
N PHE A 108 -6.14 4.13 0.51
CA PHE A 108 -5.41 3.21 1.37
C PHE A 108 -4.46 3.95 2.30
N THR A 109 -3.73 4.94 1.76
CA THR A 109 -2.79 5.72 2.57
C THR A 109 -3.53 6.47 3.68
N ALA A 110 -4.66 7.09 3.37
CA ALA A 110 -5.46 7.84 4.33
C ALA A 110 -5.97 6.92 5.45
N VAL A 111 -6.53 5.76 5.09
CA VAL A 111 -7.06 4.83 6.07
C VAL A 111 -5.97 4.28 6.99
N LEU A 112 -4.84 3.86 6.43
CA LEU A 112 -3.75 3.32 7.22
C LEU A 112 -3.10 4.38 8.11
N SER A 113 -2.99 5.63 7.64
CA SER A 113 -2.45 6.73 8.44
C SER A 113 -3.36 7.04 9.61
N LEU A 114 -4.66 7.06 9.39
CA LEU A 114 -5.63 7.25 10.47
C LEU A 114 -5.53 6.15 11.51
N TYR A 115 -5.31 4.95 11.07
CA TYR A 115 -5.11 3.77 11.88
C TYR A 115 -3.95 3.89 12.84
N GLU A 116 -2.79 4.27 12.31
CA GLU A 116 -1.61 4.49 13.12
C GLU A 116 -1.86 5.54 14.18
N HIS A 117 -2.52 6.63 13.80
CA HIS A 117 -2.85 7.71 14.74
C HIS A 117 -3.74 7.22 15.88
N LEU A 118 -4.77 6.45 15.57
CA LEU A 118 -5.70 5.92 16.58
C LEU A 118 -5.00 4.92 17.52
N THR A 119 -4.06 4.15 16.99
CA THR A 119 -3.30 3.19 17.78
C THR A 119 -2.31 3.90 18.71
N ASP A 120 -1.64 4.94 18.22
CA ASP A 120 -0.69 5.71 19.00
C ASP A 120 -1.36 6.54 20.09
N ALA A 121 -2.63 6.90 19.94
CA ALA A 121 -3.38 7.67 20.92
C ALA A 121 -3.84 6.83 22.12
N ARG A 122 -3.61 5.54 22.08
CA ARG A 122 -3.90 4.62 23.19
C ARG A 122 -2.62 4.39 23.99
#